data_f341e77d1fcc6fb0c02bcae5c2a6dbf0
#
_entry.id   f341e77d1fcc6fb0c02bcae5c2a6dbf0
#
_cell.length_a   1.000
_cell.length_b   1.000
_cell.length_c   1.000
_cell.angle_alpha   90.00
_cell.angle_beta   90.00
_cell.angle_gamma   90.00
#
_symmetry.space_group_name_H-M   'P 1'
#
loop_
_entity.id
_entity.type
_entity.pdbx_description
1 polymer ?
#
loop_
_entity_poly.entity_id
_entity_poly.type
_entity_poly.pdbx_seq_one_letter_code
_entity_poly.pdbx_strand_id
1 'polypeptide(L)'
;MPRRRVTRGNLPGRRHPLWAAADWTAGAPAIHTHRVTGPVSLTPPTFDDIQRAADAIHHRLPVTPAWSYPALDALAGCEVVVKHENTQPTGAFKVRGGLALAATLTPAHLAAGLVTASTGNHAQSIAYAARLHGATATIVVPESAPEAKVAAVRLLGANVVVHGPTMTEAVAKAQELAGRDGMTYVDPGNTPAIIAGHATVYLELLTQRPDLEAIYVPIGSGSGAAGACIVRDRLAPDCRIIGVQSSAAPAAYLSWRTGQIETAPCLTRHSGLATGRGFELPQSVIVAGLADFIIVDDAEISDAARVFAHVAHTLAEGAGAAALAGLLKATSHPDRVAVICTGGNASADEIADLARG
;
A
#
# COMPACT_ATOMS: atom_id res chain seq x y z
N MET A 1 -39.69 -31.11 44.12
CA MET A 1 -39.11 -31.31 42.78
C MET A 1 -37.69 -30.73 42.79
N PRO A 2 -36.65 -31.50 42.57
CA PRO A 2 -35.24 -31.07 42.77
C PRO A 2 -34.69 -30.30 41.57
N ARG A 3 -33.93 -29.25 41.86
CA ARG A 3 -33.19 -28.46 40.90
C ARG A 3 -32.02 -29.24 40.31
N ARG A 4 -31.99 -29.43 38.98
CA ARG A 4 -30.84 -30.02 38.27
C ARG A 4 -29.70 -29.02 38.24
N ARG A 5 -28.55 -29.40 38.79
CA ARG A 5 -27.25 -28.75 38.59
C ARG A 5 -26.78 -29.02 37.16
N VAL A 6 -26.53 -27.95 36.38
CA VAL A 6 -25.82 -28.03 35.11
C VAL A 6 -24.32 -27.95 35.43
N THR A 7 -23.61 -29.03 35.20
CA THR A 7 -22.15 -29.08 35.26
C THR A 7 -21.57 -28.33 34.07
N ARG A 8 -20.75 -27.33 34.35
CA ARG A 8 -19.93 -26.66 33.32
C ARG A 8 -18.86 -27.64 32.83
N GLY A 9 -18.98 -28.12 31.59
CA GLY A 9 -17.93 -28.82 30.88
C GLY A 9 -16.80 -27.85 30.53
N ASN A 10 -15.58 -28.20 30.90
CA ASN A 10 -14.35 -27.54 30.49
C ASN A 10 -14.20 -27.67 28.99
N LEU A 11 -14.32 -26.56 28.26
CA LEU A 11 -13.84 -26.44 26.89
C LEU A 11 -12.34 -26.21 26.94
N PRO A 12 -11.50 -26.98 26.21
CA PRO A 12 -10.08 -26.72 26.11
C PRO A 12 -9.85 -25.41 25.35
N GLY A 13 -9.18 -24.47 26.00
CA GLY A 13 -8.76 -23.19 25.41
C GLY A 13 -7.80 -23.43 24.25
N ARG A 14 -8.25 -23.32 23.03
CA ARG A 14 -7.41 -23.18 21.85
C ARG A 14 -6.91 -21.74 21.78
N ARG A 15 -5.75 -21.49 22.35
CA ARG A 15 -4.93 -20.32 22.01
C ARG A 15 -4.24 -20.66 20.70
N HIS A 16 -4.71 -20.12 19.59
CA HIS A 16 -3.91 -20.03 18.38
C HIS A 16 -3.14 -18.71 18.43
N PRO A 17 -1.81 -18.74 18.63
CA PRO A 17 -0.98 -17.59 18.38
C PRO A 17 -0.91 -17.43 16.87
N LEU A 18 -1.26 -16.26 16.36
CA LEU A 18 -1.14 -15.88 14.95
C LEU A 18 0.31 -15.99 14.42
N TRP A 19 1.29 -16.27 15.28
CA TRP A 19 2.73 -16.31 14.99
C TRP A 19 3.48 -17.39 15.77
N ALA A 20 2.89 -18.51 16.15
CA ALA A 20 3.58 -19.56 16.87
C ALA A 20 4.23 -20.59 15.94
N ALA A 21 5.54 -20.42 15.80
CA ALA A 21 6.58 -21.44 15.58
C ALA A 21 6.32 -22.47 14.47
N ALA A 22 6.68 -22.11 13.25
CA ALA A 22 7.41 -23.05 12.42
C ALA A 22 8.88 -23.01 12.89
N ASP A 23 9.42 -24.14 13.27
CA ASP A 23 10.83 -24.31 13.69
C ASP A 23 11.75 -23.97 12.51
N TRP A 24 12.44 -22.81 12.57
CA TRP A 24 13.34 -22.31 11.53
C TRP A 24 14.81 -22.42 12.00
N THR A 25 15.21 -23.59 12.47
CA THR A 25 16.63 -23.87 12.70
C THR A 25 17.24 -24.52 11.46
N ALA A 26 17.64 -23.70 10.49
CA ALA A 26 18.57 -24.11 9.44
C ALA A 26 19.40 -22.91 8.98
N GLY A 27 20.66 -22.86 9.43
CA GLY A 27 21.81 -22.28 8.74
C GLY A 27 21.76 -20.78 8.46
N ALA A 28 22.36 -19.95 9.31
CA ALA A 28 22.71 -18.58 9.00
C ALA A 28 23.74 -18.56 7.83
N PRO A 29 23.43 -17.94 6.67
CA PRO A 29 24.48 -17.67 5.68
C PRO A 29 25.28 -16.43 6.05
N ALA A 30 26.57 -16.46 5.73
CA ALA A 30 27.56 -15.43 5.98
C ALA A 30 27.10 -14.05 5.46
N ILE A 31 27.30 -13.02 6.28
CA ILE A 31 27.06 -11.61 5.94
C ILE A 31 28.09 -11.20 4.87
N HIS A 32 27.66 -11.16 3.61
CA HIS A 32 28.41 -10.51 2.55
C HIS A 32 28.11 -9.01 2.59
N THR A 33 29.13 -8.22 2.95
CA THR A 33 29.12 -6.76 2.87
C THR A 33 29.09 -6.34 1.39
N HIS A 34 27.90 -6.09 0.83
CA HIS A 34 27.79 -5.47 -0.47
C HIS A 34 27.84 -3.94 -0.34
N ARG A 35 28.92 -3.34 -0.87
CA ARG A 35 28.96 -1.90 -1.20
C ARG A 35 27.85 -1.64 -2.22
N VAL A 36 26.80 -0.93 -1.79
CA VAL A 36 25.76 -0.42 -2.73
C VAL A 36 26.30 0.84 -3.37
N THR A 37 27.15 0.68 -4.41
CA THR A 37 27.50 1.70 -5.39
C THR A 37 27.25 1.10 -6.77
N GLY A 38 25.97 0.99 -7.14
CA GLY A 38 25.54 0.53 -8.46
C GLY A 38 24.06 0.83 -8.66
N PRO A 39 23.53 0.74 -9.87
CA PRO A 39 22.11 0.91 -10.12
C PRO A 39 21.34 -0.06 -9.22
N VAL A 40 20.32 0.46 -8.51
CA VAL A 40 19.43 -0.35 -7.68
C VAL A 40 18.91 -1.49 -8.55
N SER A 41 19.15 -2.74 -8.13
CA SER A 41 18.64 -3.90 -8.87
C SER A 41 17.12 -3.80 -8.97
N LEU A 42 16.60 -3.78 -10.21
CA LEU A 42 15.15 -3.80 -10.49
C LEU A 42 14.59 -5.23 -10.42
N THR A 43 15.08 -6.04 -9.48
CA THR A 43 14.58 -7.38 -9.22
C THR A 43 13.44 -7.29 -8.20
N PRO A 44 12.27 -7.84 -8.48
CA PRO A 44 11.16 -7.91 -7.52
C PRO A 44 11.58 -8.60 -6.22
N PRO A 45 11.01 -8.19 -5.07
CA PRO A 45 11.28 -8.89 -3.83
C PRO A 45 10.73 -10.32 -3.90
N THR A 46 11.43 -11.23 -3.23
CA THR A 46 10.97 -12.61 -3.04
C THR A 46 9.93 -12.68 -1.91
N PHE A 47 9.24 -13.82 -1.79
CA PHE A 47 8.35 -14.06 -0.65
C PHE A 47 9.10 -14.02 0.68
N ASP A 48 10.34 -14.51 0.73
CA ASP A 48 11.20 -14.44 1.92
C ASP A 48 11.56 -12.99 2.31
N ASP A 49 11.74 -12.09 1.32
CA ASP A 49 11.91 -10.66 1.57
C ASP A 49 10.67 -10.06 2.23
N ILE A 50 9.47 -10.49 1.80
CA ILE A 50 8.19 -10.05 2.38
C ILE A 50 8.05 -10.55 3.82
N GLN A 51 8.42 -11.79 4.11
CA GLN A 51 8.42 -12.32 5.48
C GLN A 51 9.38 -11.53 6.37
N ARG A 52 10.61 -11.26 5.90
CA ARG A 52 11.57 -10.41 6.65
C ARG A 52 11.03 -8.99 6.87
N ALA A 53 10.35 -8.42 5.87
CA ALA A 53 9.70 -7.13 6.03
C ALA A 53 8.59 -7.18 7.09
N ALA A 54 7.76 -8.23 7.09
CA ALA A 54 6.72 -8.42 8.11
C ALA A 54 7.32 -8.53 9.52
N ASP A 55 8.37 -9.33 9.70
CA ASP A 55 9.07 -9.48 10.99
C ASP A 55 9.68 -8.15 11.46
N ALA A 56 10.22 -7.36 10.54
CA ALA A 56 10.82 -6.07 10.87
C ALA A 56 9.82 -5.01 11.33
N ILE A 57 8.57 -5.08 10.84
CA ILE A 57 7.56 -4.03 11.11
C ILE A 57 6.48 -4.44 12.13
N HIS A 58 6.27 -5.73 12.41
CA HIS A 58 5.14 -6.21 13.22
C HIS A 58 5.08 -5.63 14.63
N HIS A 59 6.21 -5.31 15.25
CA HIS A 59 6.27 -4.70 16.58
C HIS A 59 5.94 -3.20 16.58
N ARG A 60 5.85 -2.57 15.41
CA ARG A 60 5.55 -1.14 15.23
C ARG A 60 4.17 -0.89 14.66
N LEU A 61 3.66 -1.84 13.87
CA LEU A 61 2.35 -1.75 13.23
C LEU A 61 1.48 -2.93 13.66
N PRO A 62 0.30 -2.65 14.23
CA PRO A 62 -0.68 -3.70 14.50
C PRO A 62 -1.18 -4.31 13.18
N VAL A 63 -1.60 -5.57 13.25
CA VAL A 63 -2.38 -6.19 12.16
C VAL A 63 -3.67 -5.41 11.98
N THR A 64 -3.93 -4.95 10.74
CA THR A 64 -5.12 -4.16 10.46
C THR A 64 -6.36 -5.04 10.33
N PRO A 65 -7.56 -4.51 10.66
CA PRO A 65 -8.80 -5.26 10.51
C PRO A 65 -9.07 -5.70 9.07
N ALA A 66 -9.67 -6.89 8.93
CA ALA A 66 -10.26 -7.41 7.70
C ALA A 66 -11.70 -7.80 8.03
N TRP A 67 -12.65 -6.87 7.82
CA TRP A 67 -14.03 -7.01 8.24
C TRP A 67 -15.01 -7.06 7.07
N SER A 68 -16.10 -7.81 7.22
CA SER A 68 -17.26 -7.76 6.32
C SER A 68 -18.37 -6.92 6.94
N TYR A 69 -19.21 -6.34 6.08
CA TYR A 69 -20.32 -5.49 6.47
C TYR A 69 -21.59 -5.98 5.74
N PRO A 70 -22.62 -6.48 6.43
CA PRO A 70 -23.82 -7.05 5.78
C PRO A 70 -24.47 -6.10 4.77
N ALA A 71 -24.47 -4.80 5.03
CA ALA A 71 -25.03 -3.82 4.10
C ALA A 71 -24.16 -3.64 2.84
N LEU A 72 -22.82 -3.78 2.96
CA LEU A 72 -21.91 -3.74 1.82
C LEU A 72 -22.03 -5.05 1.01
N ASP A 73 -22.15 -6.19 1.67
CA ASP A 73 -22.36 -7.49 1.03
C ASP A 73 -23.65 -7.49 0.20
N ALA A 74 -24.75 -6.95 0.78
CA ALA A 74 -26.02 -6.81 0.07
C ALA A 74 -25.94 -5.88 -1.15
N LEU A 75 -25.17 -4.80 -1.04
CA LEU A 75 -24.95 -3.85 -2.14
C LEU A 75 -24.12 -4.47 -3.28
N ALA A 76 -23.08 -5.20 -2.93
CA ALA A 76 -22.18 -5.82 -3.91
C ALA A 76 -22.72 -7.15 -4.47
N GLY A 77 -23.63 -7.81 -3.78
CA GLY A 77 -24.16 -9.12 -4.15
C GLY A 77 -23.20 -10.29 -3.85
N CYS A 78 -22.18 -10.06 -3.02
CA CYS A 78 -21.21 -11.07 -2.58
C CYS A 78 -20.65 -10.70 -1.20
N GLU A 79 -19.93 -11.61 -0.54
CA GLU A 79 -19.20 -11.28 0.69
C GLU A 79 -18.00 -10.38 0.37
N VAL A 80 -17.97 -9.17 0.95
CA VAL A 80 -16.89 -8.18 0.75
C VAL A 80 -16.10 -7.98 2.02
N VAL A 81 -14.86 -8.44 2.03
CA VAL A 81 -13.91 -8.18 3.10
C VAL A 81 -13.18 -6.87 2.84
N VAL A 82 -13.30 -5.91 3.74
CA VAL A 82 -12.55 -4.65 3.69
C VAL A 82 -11.28 -4.78 4.52
N LYS A 83 -10.11 -4.67 3.89
CA LYS A 83 -8.82 -4.57 4.60
C LYS A 83 -8.53 -3.10 4.92
N HIS A 84 -8.53 -2.75 6.21
CA HIS A 84 -8.54 -1.39 6.71
C HIS A 84 -7.14 -0.79 6.89
N GLU A 85 -6.43 -0.50 5.81
CA GLU A 85 -5.12 0.15 5.87
C GLU A 85 -5.18 1.67 6.16
N ASN A 86 -6.35 2.26 6.08
CA ASN A 86 -6.62 3.64 6.52
C ASN A 86 -6.48 3.84 8.04
N THR A 87 -6.44 2.77 8.82
CA THR A 87 -6.25 2.82 10.29
C THR A 87 -4.77 2.83 10.71
N GLN A 88 -3.84 2.79 9.79
CA GLN A 88 -2.40 2.86 10.06
C GLN A 88 -1.99 4.23 10.67
N PRO A 89 -0.87 4.31 11.43
CA PRO A 89 -0.42 5.54 12.09
C PRO A 89 -0.27 6.76 11.18
N THR A 90 0.04 6.55 9.89
CA THR A 90 0.10 7.63 8.90
C THR A 90 -1.17 7.72 8.05
N GLY A 91 -2.24 7.06 8.46
CA GLY A 91 -3.52 7.04 7.74
C GLY A 91 -3.49 6.28 6.42
N ALA A 92 -2.44 5.50 6.11
CA ALA A 92 -2.34 4.76 4.85
C ALA A 92 -1.32 3.61 4.90
N PHE A 93 -1.52 2.59 4.06
CA PHE A 93 -0.67 1.39 3.97
C PHE A 93 0.81 1.69 3.64
N LYS A 94 1.07 2.87 3.07
CA LYS A 94 2.42 3.26 2.65
C LYS A 94 3.44 3.22 3.79
N VAL A 95 3.02 3.40 5.04
CA VAL A 95 3.89 3.32 6.22
C VAL A 95 4.63 1.98 6.31
N ARG A 96 4.01 0.89 5.86
CA ARG A 96 4.62 -0.45 5.83
C ARG A 96 5.88 -0.47 4.97
N GLY A 97 5.81 0.13 3.77
CA GLY A 97 6.96 0.22 2.86
C GLY A 97 8.10 1.06 3.44
N GLY A 98 7.80 2.23 4.00
CA GLY A 98 8.84 3.09 4.60
C GLY A 98 9.55 2.40 5.77
N LEU A 99 8.82 1.75 6.66
CA LEU A 99 9.40 1.01 7.78
C LEU A 99 10.22 -0.21 7.33
N ALA A 100 9.70 -0.98 6.37
CA ALA A 100 10.43 -2.11 5.81
C ALA A 100 11.73 -1.67 5.14
N LEU A 101 11.71 -0.59 4.36
CA LEU A 101 12.91 0.00 3.78
C LEU A 101 13.90 0.42 4.87
N ALA A 102 13.46 1.21 5.84
CA ALA A 102 14.36 1.72 6.89
C ALA A 102 15.03 0.59 7.68
N ALA A 103 14.35 -0.54 7.88
CA ALA A 103 14.92 -1.73 8.53
C ALA A 103 16.03 -2.41 7.70
N THR A 104 16.12 -2.16 6.39
CA THR A 104 17.19 -2.72 5.54
C THR A 104 18.42 -1.82 5.44
N LEU A 105 18.34 -0.57 5.92
CA LEU A 105 19.39 0.41 5.76
C LEU A 105 20.50 0.22 6.79
N THR A 106 21.74 0.39 6.34
CA THR A 106 22.90 0.40 7.23
C THR A 106 22.93 1.68 8.08
N PRO A 107 23.66 1.70 9.22
CA PRO A 107 23.84 2.93 9.98
C PRO A 107 24.41 4.10 9.16
N ALA A 108 25.26 3.82 8.16
CA ALA A 108 25.80 4.84 7.28
C ALA A 108 24.72 5.45 6.35
N HIS A 109 23.82 4.62 5.79
CA HIS A 109 22.68 5.08 5.01
C HIS A 109 21.71 5.91 5.86
N LEU A 110 21.41 5.48 7.09
CA LEU A 110 20.54 6.21 8.01
C LEU A 110 21.16 7.56 8.40
N ALA A 111 22.48 7.61 8.64
CA ALA A 111 23.18 8.85 8.96
C ALA A 111 23.20 9.83 7.76
N ALA A 112 23.34 9.33 6.54
CA ALA A 112 23.27 10.16 5.32
C ALA A 112 21.86 10.69 5.06
N GLY A 113 20.81 9.99 5.55
CA GLY A 113 19.43 10.37 5.41
C GLY A 113 18.74 9.82 4.16
N LEU A 114 17.42 10.03 4.12
CA LEU A 114 16.55 9.60 3.04
C LEU A 114 16.03 10.79 2.24
N VAL A 115 15.89 10.64 0.94
CA VAL A 115 15.26 11.66 0.09
C VAL A 115 14.25 11.03 -0.87
N THR A 116 13.10 11.67 -1.05
CA THR A 116 12.09 11.29 -2.03
C THR A 116 11.32 12.50 -2.54
N ALA A 117 10.63 12.34 -3.67
CA ALA A 117 9.68 13.34 -4.17
C ALA A 117 8.25 12.78 -4.07
N SER A 118 7.41 13.41 -3.28
CA SER A 118 5.99 13.05 -3.14
C SER A 118 5.23 14.10 -2.34
N THR A 119 3.96 14.33 -2.68
CA THR A 119 3.05 15.19 -1.91
C THR A 119 2.05 14.42 -1.04
N GLY A 120 2.08 13.07 -1.05
CA GLY A 120 1.05 12.23 -0.43
C GLY A 120 1.58 11.23 0.59
N ASN A 121 0.90 10.08 0.66
CA ASN A 121 1.13 9.02 1.64
C ASN A 121 2.56 8.45 1.62
N HIS A 122 3.24 8.46 0.46
CA HIS A 122 4.62 8.02 0.38
C HIS A 122 5.56 8.97 1.13
N ALA A 123 5.38 10.29 0.98
CA ALA A 123 6.16 11.29 1.72
C ALA A 123 6.03 11.10 3.24
N GLN A 124 4.79 10.96 3.73
CA GLN A 124 4.52 10.71 5.15
C GLN A 124 5.14 9.39 5.63
N SER A 125 5.08 8.35 4.82
CA SER A 125 5.69 7.04 5.10
C SER A 125 7.20 7.15 5.33
N ILE A 126 7.91 7.84 4.43
CA ILE A 126 9.37 8.01 4.53
C ILE A 126 9.75 8.91 5.71
N ALA A 127 9.02 10.01 5.91
CA ALA A 127 9.22 10.90 7.06
C ALA A 127 9.04 10.16 8.40
N TYR A 128 7.95 9.40 8.53
CA TYR A 128 7.66 8.60 9.72
C TYR A 128 8.72 7.53 9.98
N ALA A 129 9.10 6.78 8.96
CA ALA A 129 10.11 5.73 9.07
C ALA A 129 11.49 6.30 9.46
N ALA A 130 11.93 7.38 8.80
CA ALA A 130 13.19 8.06 9.11
C ALA A 130 13.21 8.52 10.58
N ARG A 131 12.15 9.19 11.06
CA ARG A 131 12.02 9.62 12.45
C ARG A 131 12.17 8.48 13.44
N LEU A 132 11.53 7.34 13.19
CA LEU A 132 11.60 6.17 14.09
C LEU A 132 12.96 5.50 14.11
N HIS A 133 13.78 5.68 13.06
CA HIS A 133 15.12 5.14 12.95
C HIS A 133 16.24 6.18 13.22
N GLY A 134 15.86 7.38 13.71
CA GLY A 134 16.82 8.44 14.02
C GLY A 134 17.51 9.04 12.79
N ALA A 135 16.93 8.87 11.61
CA ALA A 135 17.43 9.39 10.35
C ALA A 135 16.72 10.69 9.94
N THR A 136 17.35 11.49 9.10
CA THR A 136 16.73 12.66 8.47
C THR A 136 15.99 12.22 7.20
N ALA A 137 14.77 12.74 6.99
CA ALA A 137 14.07 12.65 5.71
C ALA A 137 14.03 14.03 5.03
N THR A 138 14.33 14.07 3.74
CA THR A 138 14.13 15.23 2.88
C THR A 138 13.06 14.91 1.85
N ILE A 139 11.98 15.68 1.84
CA ILE A 139 10.86 15.48 0.94
C ILE A 139 10.81 16.64 -0.03
N VAL A 140 10.99 16.33 -1.32
CA VAL A 140 10.90 17.34 -2.38
C VAL A 140 9.46 17.36 -2.91
N VAL A 141 8.90 18.57 -3.00
CA VAL A 141 7.52 18.78 -3.46
C VAL A 141 7.51 19.87 -4.54
N PRO A 142 6.59 19.82 -5.52
CA PRO A 142 6.43 20.91 -6.47
C PRO A 142 5.80 22.14 -5.81
N GLU A 143 5.94 23.31 -6.43
CA GLU A 143 5.36 24.57 -5.99
C GLU A 143 3.84 24.52 -5.81
N SER A 144 3.16 23.67 -6.59
CA SER A 144 1.71 23.44 -6.54
C SER A 144 1.26 22.52 -5.39
N ALA A 145 2.18 22.04 -4.53
CA ALA A 145 1.83 21.12 -3.45
C ALA A 145 0.88 21.78 -2.43
N PRO A 146 -0.25 21.13 -2.06
CA PRO A 146 -1.16 21.67 -1.06
C PRO A 146 -0.47 21.88 0.29
N GLU A 147 -0.63 23.07 0.87
CA GLU A 147 0.05 23.42 2.15
C GLU A 147 -0.29 22.45 3.29
N ALA A 148 -1.53 21.96 3.38
CA ALA A 148 -1.93 20.98 4.39
C ALA A 148 -1.11 19.68 4.29
N LYS A 149 -0.78 19.21 3.08
CA LYS A 149 0.05 18.03 2.87
C LYS A 149 1.52 18.29 3.21
N VAL A 150 2.02 19.48 2.88
CA VAL A 150 3.36 19.91 3.26
C VAL A 150 3.49 20.02 4.78
N ALA A 151 2.49 20.63 5.45
CA ALA A 151 2.46 20.73 6.91
C ALA A 151 2.45 19.34 7.59
N ALA A 152 1.67 18.39 7.09
CA ALA A 152 1.63 17.02 7.63
C ALA A 152 3.01 16.34 7.59
N VAL A 153 3.77 16.52 6.51
CA VAL A 153 5.13 15.98 6.38
C VAL A 153 6.12 16.68 7.33
N ARG A 154 6.02 18.02 7.49
CA ARG A 154 6.84 18.77 8.46
C ARG A 154 6.58 18.35 9.90
N LEU A 155 5.32 18.07 10.26
CA LEU A 155 4.94 17.56 11.59
C LEU A 155 5.55 16.18 11.90
N LEU A 156 5.84 15.39 10.87
CA LEU A 156 6.58 14.13 11.01
C LEU A 156 8.10 14.33 11.16
N GLY A 157 8.59 15.57 11.12
CA GLY A 157 10.00 15.91 11.33
C GLY A 157 10.85 15.91 10.07
N ALA A 158 10.25 15.86 8.88
CA ALA A 158 11.00 15.90 7.64
C ALA A 158 11.36 17.32 7.20
N ASN A 159 12.50 17.45 6.54
CA ASN A 159 12.85 18.65 5.79
C ASN A 159 12.04 18.66 4.48
N VAL A 160 11.42 19.79 4.16
CA VAL A 160 10.68 19.95 2.91
C VAL A 160 11.41 20.94 2.00
N VAL A 161 11.70 20.50 0.79
CA VAL A 161 12.27 21.30 -0.30
C VAL A 161 11.19 21.51 -1.35
N VAL A 162 10.79 22.77 -1.57
CA VAL A 162 9.88 23.15 -2.67
C VAL A 162 10.72 23.41 -3.90
N HIS A 163 10.45 22.72 -5.02
CA HIS A 163 11.25 22.85 -6.23
C HIS A 163 10.45 22.52 -7.50
N GLY A 164 10.43 23.47 -8.40
CA GLY A 164 9.84 23.38 -9.74
C GLY A 164 8.30 23.33 -9.75
N PRO A 165 7.69 23.60 -10.91
CA PRO A 165 6.23 23.62 -11.07
C PRO A 165 5.61 22.20 -11.08
N THR A 166 6.38 21.14 -11.40
CA THR A 166 5.86 19.78 -11.63
C THR A 166 6.51 18.73 -10.73
N MET A 167 5.85 17.59 -10.59
CA MET A 167 6.41 16.43 -9.88
C MET A 167 7.67 15.89 -10.58
N THR A 168 7.78 16.01 -11.90
CA THR A 168 8.96 15.58 -12.66
C THR A 168 10.21 16.35 -12.22
N GLU A 169 10.10 17.66 -12.03
CA GLU A 169 11.20 18.50 -11.55
C GLU A 169 11.53 18.24 -10.08
N ALA A 170 10.49 18.01 -9.26
CA ALA A 170 10.69 17.60 -7.87
C ALA A 170 11.44 16.24 -7.76
N VAL A 171 11.14 15.28 -8.64
CA VAL A 171 11.86 14.00 -8.73
C VAL A 171 13.32 14.22 -9.14
N ALA A 172 13.57 15.01 -10.18
CA ALA A 172 14.93 15.33 -10.64
C ALA A 172 15.75 15.98 -9.51
N LYS A 173 15.13 16.90 -8.75
CA LYS A 173 15.78 17.56 -7.61
C LYS A 173 16.07 16.59 -6.46
N ALA A 174 15.16 15.65 -6.17
CA ALA A 174 15.39 14.62 -5.15
C ALA A 174 16.59 13.72 -5.53
N GLN A 175 16.69 13.35 -6.80
CA GLN A 175 17.82 12.57 -7.33
C GLN A 175 19.14 13.35 -7.30
N GLU A 176 19.12 14.65 -7.63
CA GLU A 176 20.27 15.54 -7.49
C GLU A 176 20.76 15.59 -6.04
N LEU A 177 19.85 15.80 -5.08
CA LEU A 177 20.20 15.82 -3.65
C LEU A 177 20.78 14.49 -3.18
N ALA A 178 20.22 13.38 -3.65
CA ALA A 178 20.75 12.05 -3.34
C ALA A 178 22.22 11.90 -3.79
N GLY A 179 22.50 12.28 -5.03
CA GLY A 179 23.86 12.19 -5.58
C GLY A 179 24.86 13.17 -4.94
N ARG A 180 24.42 14.41 -4.65
CA ARG A 180 25.26 15.45 -4.08
C ARG A 180 25.59 15.20 -2.60
N ASP A 181 24.58 14.81 -1.81
CA ASP A 181 24.66 14.74 -0.35
C ASP A 181 24.81 13.29 0.15
N GLY A 182 24.88 12.31 -0.76
CA GLY A 182 25.00 10.89 -0.42
C GLY A 182 23.76 10.28 0.22
N MET A 183 22.59 10.94 0.12
CA MET A 183 21.33 10.48 0.69
C MET A 183 20.78 9.27 -0.08
N THR A 184 20.00 8.42 0.59
CA THR A 184 19.31 7.32 -0.07
C THR A 184 18.04 7.84 -0.77
N TYR A 185 18.04 7.84 -2.12
CA TYR A 185 16.84 8.14 -2.90
C TYR A 185 15.84 6.99 -2.81
N VAL A 186 14.58 7.31 -2.49
CA VAL A 186 13.50 6.33 -2.36
C VAL A 186 12.45 6.57 -3.44
N ASP A 187 12.40 5.65 -4.42
CA ASP A 187 11.38 5.64 -5.46
C ASP A 187 10.10 4.94 -4.96
N PRO A 188 8.89 5.52 -5.14
CA PRO A 188 7.63 4.96 -4.63
C PRO A 188 7.19 3.65 -5.29
N GLY A 189 7.76 3.32 -6.45
CA GLY A 189 7.43 2.11 -7.22
C GLY A 189 8.64 1.19 -7.40
N ASN A 190 9.80 1.74 -7.77
CA ASN A 190 10.98 0.97 -8.19
C ASN A 190 11.93 0.59 -7.03
N THR A 191 11.47 0.62 -5.79
CA THR A 191 12.27 0.22 -4.62
C THR A 191 11.79 -1.14 -4.10
N PRO A 192 12.58 -2.24 -4.22
CA PRO A 192 12.14 -3.58 -3.80
C PRO A 192 11.67 -3.66 -2.35
N ALA A 193 12.39 -3.02 -1.41
CA ALA A 193 12.03 -3.02 0.01
C ALA A 193 10.68 -2.31 0.28
N ILE A 194 10.33 -1.29 -0.52
CA ILE A 194 9.01 -0.64 -0.46
C ILE A 194 7.92 -1.63 -0.89
N ILE A 195 8.14 -2.38 -1.97
CA ILE A 195 7.19 -3.40 -2.43
C ILE A 195 7.05 -4.52 -1.39
N ALA A 196 8.16 -5.00 -0.82
CA ALA A 196 8.13 -6.02 0.23
C ALA A 196 7.32 -5.56 1.45
N GLY A 197 7.51 -4.32 1.91
CA GLY A 197 6.72 -3.75 3.00
C GLY A 197 5.23 -3.62 2.65
N HIS A 198 4.89 -3.16 1.45
CA HIS A 198 3.49 -3.08 1.00
C HIS A 198 2.85 -4.46 0.86
N ALA A 199 3.60 -5.48 0.48
CA ALA A 199 3.14 -6.86 0.35
C ALA A 199 2.66 -7.46 1.68
N THR A 200 3.13 -6.95 2.83
CA THR A 200 2.69 -7.42 4.15
C THR A 200 1.19 -7.20 4.41
N VAL A 201 0.54 -6.27 3.69
CA VAL A 201 -0.93 -6.13 3.69
C VAL A 201 -1.61 -7.43 3.28
N TYR A 202 -1.11 -8.03 2.20
CA TYR A 202 -1.70 -9.23 1.60
C TYR A 202 -1.28 -10.50 2.34
N LEU A 203 -0.08 -10.50 2.95
CA LEU A 203 0.35 -11.56 3.86
C LEU A 203 -0.61 -11.64 5.06
N GLU A 204 -0.94 -10.50 5.68
CA GLU A 204 -1.95 -10.44 6.74
C GLU A 204 -3.34 -10.84 6.24
N LEU A 205 -3.78 -10.27 5.12
CA LEU A 205 -5.13 -10.50 4.58
C LEU A 205 -5.37 -11.98 4.27
N LEU A 206 -4.47 -12.62 3.53
CA LEU A 206 -4.62 -14.04 3.18
C LEU A 206 -4.38 -14.99 4.37
N THR A 207 -3.71 -14.53 5.43
CA THR A 207 -3.66 -15.25 6.70
C THR A 207 -4.98 -15.14 7.47
N GLN A 208 -5.62 -13.97 7.47
CA GLN A 208 -6.92 -13.74 8.11
C GLN A 208 -8.07 -14.40 7.34
N ARG A 209 -7.98 -14.39 6.01
CA ARG A 209 -9.03 -14.86 5.08
C ARG A 209 -8.42 -15.68 3.95
N PRO A 210 -8.04 -16.94 4.23
CA PRO A 210 -7.45 -17.82 3.20
C PRO A 210 -8.48 -18.33 2.17
N ASP A 211 -9.76 -18.06 2.39
CA ASP A 211 -10.90 -18.45 1.56
C ASP A 211 -11.27 -17.42 0.48
N LEU A 212 -10.52 -16.32 0.36
CA LEU A 212 -10.76 -15.28 -0.65
C LEU A 212 -10.52 -15.79 -2.07
N GLU A 213 -11.44 -15.45 -2.97
CA GLU A 213 -11.40 -15.83 -4.39
C GLU A 213 -10.90 -14.71 -5.29
N ALA A 214 -11.04 -13.44 -4.85
CA ALA A 214 -10.45 -12.30 -5.52
C ALA A 214 -10.09 -11.16 -4.55
N ILE A 215 -9.06 -10.37 -4.92
CA ILE A 215 -8.63 -9.17 -4.20
C ILE A 215 -8.56 -8.01 -5.19
N TYR A 216 -9.33 -6.96 -4.95
CA TYR A 216 -9.30 -5.71 -5.72
C TYR A 216 -8.27 -4.75 -5.11
N VAL A 217 -7.34 -4.27 -5.92
CA VAL A 217 -6.17 -3.51 -5.46
C VAL A 217 -6.05 -2.19 -6.21
N PRO A 218 -6.06 -1.03 -5.52
CA PRO A 218 -5.85 0.26 -6.17
C PRO A 218 -4.43 0.37 -6.73
N ILE A 219 -4.29 0.91 -7.94
CA ILE A 219 -3.01 1.08 -8.62
C ILE A 219 -2.72 2.57 -8.87
N GLY A 220 -1.69 3.09 -8.18
CA GLY A 220 -0.96 4.27 -8.56
C GLY A 220 0.40 3.83 -9.15
N SER A 221 1.46 3.76 -8.33
CA SER A 221 2.76 3.20 -8.76
C SER A 221 2.76 1.69 -9.03
N GLY A 222 1.75 0.96 -8.55
CA GLY A 222 1.65 -0.49 -8.69
C GLY A 222 2.36 -1.32 -7.61
N SER A 223 3.08 -0.69 -6.68
CA SER A 223 3.84 -1.41 -5.64
C SER A 223 2.97 -2.31 -4.75
N GLY A 224 1.73 -1.88 -4.42
CA GLY A 224 0.77 -2.71 -3.69
C GLY A 224 0.32 -3.92 -4.50
N ALA A 225 -0.04 -3.73 -5.77
CA ALA A 225 -0.49 -4.80 -6.64
C ALA A 225 0.61 -5.82 -6.93
N ALA A 226 1.86 -5.38 -7.14
CA ALA A 226 3.01 -6.28 -7.26
C ALA A 226 3.19 -7.13 -6.00
N GLY A 227 3.10 -6.51 -4.81
CA GLY A 227 3.13 -7.23 -3.54
C GLY A 227 1.99 -8.24 -3.40
N ALA A 228 0.77 -7.88 -3.83
CA ALA A 228 -0.38 -8.77 -3.84
C ALA A 228 -0.15 -10.03 -4.69
N CYS A 229 0.37 -9.84 -5.91
CA CYS A 229 0.65 -10.95 -6.81
C CYS A 229 1.68 -11.92 -6.20
N ILE A 230 2.80 -11.40 -5.66
CA ILE A 230 3.86 -12.24 -5.08
C ILE A 230 3.33 -13.07 -3.88
N VAL A 231 2.56 -12.44 -3.01
CA VAL A 231 1.98 -13.14 -1.85
C VAL A 231 0.94 -14.16 -2.28
N ARG A 232 0.03 -13.80 -3.19
CA ARG A 232 -0.99 -14.67 -3.75
C ARG A 232 -0.39 -15.92 -4.37
N ASP A 233 0.65 -15.79 -5.18
CA ASP A 233 1.30 -16.92 -5.85
C ASP A 233 1.82 -17.96 -4.85
N ARG A 234 2.15 -17.54 -3.63
CA ARG A 234 2.67 -18.42 -2.58
C ARG A 234 1.59 -18.98 -1.65
N LEU A 235 0.57 -18.19 -1.29
CA LEU A 235 -0.39 -18.55 -0.24
C LEU A 235 -1.77 -18.96 -0.77
N ALA A 236 -2.18 -18.41 -1.91
CA ALA A 236 -3.52 -18.60 -2.47
C ALA A 236 -3.48 -18.52 -4.00
N PRO A 237 -2.80 -19.46 -4.70
CA PRO A 237 -2.54 -19.38 -6.14
C PRO A 237 -3.82 -19.25 -6.99
N ASP A 238 -4.95 -19.73 -6.49
CA ASP A 238 -6.25 -19.64 -7.18
C ASP A 238 -6.97 -18.31 -6.95
N CYS A 239 -6.52 -17.48 -6.00
CA CYS A 239 -7.12 -16.17 -5.73
C CYS A 239 -6.75 -15.18 -6.83
N ARG A 240 -7.72 -14.49 -7.40
CA ARG A 240 -7.52 -13.52 -8.48
C ARG A 240 -7.11 -12.16 -7.93
N ILE A 241 -6.04 -11.56 -8.45
CA ILE A 241 -5.70 -10.16 -8.16
C ILE A 241 -6.23 -9.29 -9.29
N ILE A 242 -7.05 -8.30 -8.95
CA ILE A 242 -7.70 -7.38 -9.89
C ILE A 242 -7.20 -5.97 -9.61
N GLY A 243 -6.49 -5.39 -10.59
CA GLY A 243 -6.02 -4.01 -10.51
C GLY A 243 -7.15 -3.02 -10.74
N VAL A 244 -7.12 -1.88 -10.04
CA VAL A 244 -8.09 -0.79 -10.25
C VAL A 244 -7.35 0.53 -10.34
N GLN A 245 -7.59 1.31 -11.42
CA GLN A 245 -6.97 2.61 -11.63
C GLN A 245 -7.98 3.63 -12.15
N SER A 246 -7.72 4.93 -11.88
CA SER A 246 -8.52 6.02 -12.44
C SER A 246 -8.28 6.16 -13.94
N SER A 247 -9.37 6.33 -14.71
CA SER A 247 -9.32 6.65 -16.15
C SER A 247 -8.65 7.99 -16.43
N ALA A 248 -8.64 8.90 -15.45
CA ALA A 248 -7.97 10.20 -15.54
C ALA A 248 -6.44 10.15 -15.29
N ALA A 249 -5.89 8.96 -14.93
CA ALA A 249 -4.45 8.70 -14.80
C ALA A 249 -4.13 7.23 -15.18
N PRO A 250 -4.33 6.81 -16.45
CA PRO A 250 -4.37 5.40 -16.82
C PRO A 250 -3.00 4.79 -17.17
N ALA A 251 -1.89 5.44 -16.83
CA ALA A 251 -0.55 5.04 -17.31
C ALA A 251 -0.15 3.60 -16.93
N ALA A 252 -0.51 3.13 -15.73
CA ALA A 252 -0.20 1.76 -15.31
C ALA A 252 -1.06 0.73 -16.05
N TYR A 253 -2.33 1.03 -16.32
CA TYR A 253 -3.22 0.20 -17.14
C TYR A 253 -2.72 0.07 -18.58
N LEU A 254 -2.32 1.20 -19.19
CA LEU A 254 -1.76 1.19 -20.54
C LEU A 254 -0.47 0.37 -20.60
N SER A 255 0.40 0.53 -19.59
CA SER A 255 1.64 -0.25 -19.48
C SER A 255 1.35 -1.76 -19.33
N TRP A 256 0.37 -2.12 -18.51
CA TRP A 256 -0.06 -3.51 -18.35
C TRP A 256 -0.60 -4.10 -19.66
N ARG A 257 -1.39 -3.33 -20.40
CA ARG A 257 -1.98 -3.77 -21.68
C ARG A 257 -0.96 -3.94 -22.78
N THR A 258 0.04 -3.06 -22.87
CA THR A 258 1.05 -3.11 -23.95
C THR A 258 2.27 -3.95 -23.60
N GLY A 259 2.49 -4.24 -22.30
CA GLY A 259 3.71 -4.88 -21.80
C GLY A 259 4.93 -3.94 -21.85
N GLN A 260 4.73 -2.64 -22.11
CA GLN A 260 5.77 -1.62 -22.17
C GLN A 260 5.45 -0.51 -21.16
N ILE A 261 6.46 0.23 -20.71
CA ILE A 261 6.23 1.39 -19.83
C ILE A 261 5.63 2.54 -20.64
N GLU A 262 4.39 2.84 -20.36
CA GLU A 262 3.63 3.91 -20.99
C GLU A 262 3.55 5.15 -20.11
N THR A 263 3.32 6.29 -20.74
CA THR A 263 3.00 7.56 -20.10
C THR A 263 1.59 8.01 -20.54
N ALA A 264 0.90 8.70 -19.64
CA ALA A 264 -0.42 9.25 -19.93
C ALA A 264 -0.63 10.56 -19.16
N PRO A 265 -1.57 11.42 -19.57
CA PRO A 265 -2.02 12.53 -18.75
C PRO A 265 -2.43 12.07 -17.36
N CYS A 266 -2.12 12.89 -16.35
CA CYS A 266 -2.44 12.61 -14.95
C CYS A 266 -3.36 13.73 -14.44
N LEU A 267 -4.68 13.53 -14.64
CA LEU A 267 -5.72 14.54 -14.40
C LEU A 267 -6.65 14.17 -13.23
N THR A 268 -6.43 13.01 -12.62
CA THR A 268 -7.25 12.58 -11.47
C THR A 268 -7.05 13.51 -10.27
N ARG A 269 -8.16 13.82 -9.58
CA ARG A 269 -8.14 14.55 -8.31
C ARG A 269 -7.68 13.70 -7.12
N HIS A 270 -7.64 12.37 -7.27
CA HIS A 270 -7.29 11.42 -6.23
C HIS A 270 -5.78 11.20 -6.18
N SER A 271 -5.10 11.97 -5.34
CA SER A 271 -3.64 12.09 -5.31
C SER A 271 -2.88 10.76 -5.13
N GLY A 272 -3.45 9.76 -4.46
CA GLY A 272 -2.83 8.44 -4.29
C GLY A 272 -2.83 7.59 -5.57
N LEU A 273 -3.65 7.96 -6.58
CA LEU A 273 -3.71 7.32 -7.91
C LEU A 273 -3.00 8.16 -8.98
N ALA A 274 -2.59 9.38 -8.66
CA ALA A 274 -2.07 10.37 -9.61
C ALA A 274 -0.63 10.01 -10.04
N THR A 275 -0.50 9.11 -11.01
CA THR A 275 0.77 8.73 -11.63
C THR A 275 0.68 8.86 -13.15
N GLY A 276 1.63 9.61 -13.74
CA GLY A 276 1.65 9.90 -15.18
C GLY A 276 2.45 8.89 -16.00
N ARG A 277 3.02 7.85 -15.37
CA ARG A 277 3.78 6.78 -16.05
C ARG A 277 3.63 5.46 -15.30
N GLY A 278 3.88 4.35 -16.02
CA GLY A 278 4.12 3.05 -15.40
C GLY A 278 5.46 3.00 -14.67
N PHE A 279 5.61 2.09 -13.70
CA PHE A 279 6.86 1.86 -12.98
C PHE A 279 7.40 0.49 -13.34
N GLU A 280 8.67 0.41 -13.71
CA GLU A 280 9.31 -0.77 -14.29
C GLU A 280 9.20 -2.00 -13.39
N LEU A 281 9.55 -1.85 -12.11
CA LEU A 281 9.58 -2.96 -11.17
C LEU A 281 8.18 -3.51 -10.85
N PRO A 282 7.17 -2.70 -10.49
CA PRO A 282 5.80 -3.19 -10.35
C PRO A 282 5.26 -3.81 -11.64
N GLN A 283 5.48 -3.18 -12.80
CA GLN A 283 4.99 -3.70 -14.09
C GLN A 283 5.57 -5.07 -14.41
N SER A 284 6.84 -5.34 -14.12
CA SER A 284 7.46 -6.66 -14.34
C SER A 284 6.74 -7.80 -13.59
N VAL A 285 6.00 -7.48 -12.52
CA VAL A 285 5.22 -8.46 -11.76
C VAL A 285 3.76 -8.47 -12.21
N ILE A 286 3.12 -7.29 -12.31
CA ILE A 286 1.67 -7.21 -12.52
C ILE A 286 1.24 -7.58 -13.94
N VAL A 287 2.11 -7.44 -14.95
CA VAL A 287 1.80 -7.84 -16.34
C VAL A 287 1.38 -9.31 -16.42
N ALA A 288 2.05 -10.20 -15.69
CA ALA A 288 1.69 -11.61 -15.63
C ALA A 288 0.82 -11.96 -14.41
N GLY A 289 0.88 -11.16 -13.35
CA GLY A 289 0.28 -11.50 -12.06
C GLY A 289 -1.17 -11.08 -11.91
N LEU A 290 -1.65 -10.03 -12.59
CA LEU A 290 -3.05 -9.61 -12.52
C LEU A 290 -3.94 -10.54 -13.35
N ALA A 291 -5.08 -10.92 -12.76
CA ALA A 291 -6.13 -11.64 -13.47
C ALA A 291 -6.98 -10.71 -14.35
N ASP A 292 -7.11 -9.45 -13.93
CA ASP A 292 -7.84 -8.40 -14.65
C ASP A 292 -7.40 -7.02 -14.20
N PHE A 293 -7.77 -5.97 -14.98
CA PHE A 293 -7.48 -4.59 -14.65
C PHE A 293 -8.66 -3.68 -15.03
N ILE A 294 -9.35 -3.13 -14.03
CA ILE A 294 -10.55 -2.32 -14.18
C ILE A 294 -10.18 -0.83 -14.14
N ILE A 295 -10.70 -0.08 -15.10
CA ILE A 295 -10.63 1.40 -15.11
C ILE A 295 -11.94 1.96 -14.58
N VAL A 296 -11.82 2.86 -13.60
CA VAL A 296 -12.92 3.61 -12.98
C VAL A 296 -12.72 5.10 -13.19
N ASP A 297 -13.79 5.88 -13.27
CA ASP A 297 -13.66 7.33 -13.29
C ASP A 297 -13.67 7.94 -11.87
N ASP A 298 -13.33 9.23 -11.78
CA ASP A 298 -13.22 9.91 -10.48
C ASP A 298 -14.59 10.08 -9.78
N ALA A 299 -15.71 10.02 -10.51
CA ALA A 299 -17.05 10.03 -9.93
C ALA A 299 -17.37 8.67 -9.29
N GLU A 300 -17.11 7.56 -10.00
CA GLU A 300 -17.25 6.20 -9.47
C GLU A 300 -16.40 6.00 -8.18
N ILE A 301 -15.19 6.57 -8.15
CA ILE A 301 -14.32 6.52 -6.95
C ILE A 301 -14.96 7.32 -5.79
N SER A 302 -15.54 8.49 -6.08
CA SER A 302 -16.17 9.32 -5.05
C SER A 302 -17.44 8.67 -4.51
N ASP A 303 -18.22 8.01 -5.37
CA ASP A 303 -19.40 7.24 -4.96
C ASP A 303 -18.99 6.07 -4.04
N ALA A 304 -17.93 5.34 -4.39
CA ALA A 304 -17.39 4.29 -3.53
C ALA A 304 -16.88 4.81 -2.17
N ALA A 305 -16.30 6.02 -2.12
CA ALA A 305 -15.92 6.65 -0.85
C ALA A 305 -17.15 6.98 0.02
N ARG A 306 -18.27 7.42 -0.58
CA ARG A 306 -19.54 7.60 0.12
C ARG A 306 -20.10 6.28 0.64
N VAL A 307 -20.03 5.22 -0.16
CA VAL A 307 -20.42 3.86 0.27
C VAL A 307 -19.60 3.43 1.48
N PHE A 308 -18.27 3.60 1.47
CA PHE A 308 -17.45 3.31 2.65
C PHE A 308 -17.88 4.10 3.89
N ALA A 309 -18.17 5.40 3.73
CA ALA A 309 -18.58 6.24 4.85
C ALA A 309 -19.94 5.81 5.44
N HIS A 310 -20.94 5.57 4.60
CA HIS A 310 -22.31 5.30 5.02
C HIS A 310 -22.56 3.83 5.39
N VAL A 311 -21.90 2.89 4.71
CA VAL A 311 -22.21 1.47 4.78
C VAL A 311 -21.17 0.69 5.61
N ALA A 312 -19.90 1.07 5.49
CA ALA A 312 -18.80 0.45 6.23
C ALA A 312 -18.23 1.35 7.36
N HIS A 313 -18.83 2.52 7.59
CA HIS A 313 -18.46 3.47 8.66
C HIS A 313 -16.96 3.82 8.62
N THR A 314 -16.42 3.94 7.42
CA THR A 314 -14.99 4.06 7.16
C THR A 314 -14.68 5.29 6.34
N LEU A 315 -13.80 6.17 6.85
CA LEU A 315 -13.26 7.27 6.07
C LEU A 315 -12.17 6.74 5.14
N ALA A 316 -12.43 6.83 3.84
CA ALA A 316 -11.46 6.54 2.78
C ALA A 316 -11.16 7.80 1.96
N GLU A 317 -9.88 8.04 1.64
CA GLU A 317 -9.51 8.94 0.54
C GLU A 317 -9.82 8.27 -0.80
N GLY A 318 -9.85 9.01 -1.91
CA GLY A 318 -10.20 8.42 -3.20
C GLY A 318 -9.36 7.21 -3.59
N ALA A 319 -8.04 7.23 -3.35
CA ALA A 319 -7.21 6.04 -3.58
C ALA A 319 -7.61 4.85 -2.69
N GLY A 320 -8.08 5.11 -1.47
CA GLY A 320 -8.59 4.10 -0.55
C GLY A 320 -9.93 3.51 -1.00
N ALA A 321 -10.72 4.26 -1.75
CA ALA A 321 -12.04 3.84 -2.24
C ALA A 321 -12.00 3.15 -3.61
N ALA A 322 -10.92 3.32 -4.38
CA ALA A 322 -10.85 2.87 -5.77
C ALA A 322 -11.06 1.35 -5.93
N ALA A 323 -10.58 0.53 -4.97
CA ALA A 323 -10.80 -0.92 -5.01
C ALA A 323 -12.30 -1.27 -4.97
N LEU A 324 -13.06 -0.59 -4.10
CA LEU A 324 -14.51 -0.76 -4.02
C LEU A 324 -15.20 -0.28 -5.29
N ALA A 325 -14.77 0.87 -5.86
CA ALA A 325 -15.30 1.35 -7.14
C ALA A 325 -15.13 0.30 -8.25
N GLY A 326 -13.95 -0.35 -8.31
CA GLY A 326 -13.69 -1.43 -9.25
C GLY A 326 -14.59 -2.64 -9.05
N LEU A 327 -14.82 -3.05 -7.79
CA LEU A 327 -15.74 -4.14 -7.48
C LEU A 327 -17.18 -3.81 -7.91
N LEU A 328 -17.68 -2.63 -7.56
CA LEU A 328 -19.06 -2.21 -7.88
C LEU A 328 -19.28 -2.01 -9.40
N LYS A 329 -18.23 -1.73 -10.15
CA LYS A 329 -18.25 -1.64 -11.61
C LYS A 329 -18.17 -2.99 -12.31
N ALA A 330 -17.62 -4.01 -11.66
CA ALA A 330 -17.40 -5.32 -12.25
C ALA A 330 -18.73 -5.97 -12.66
N THR A 331 -18.79 -6.49 -13.88
CA THR A 331 -19.99 -7.17 -14.42
C THR A 331 -20.18 -8.57 -13.85
N SER A 332 -19.13 -9.14 -13.28
CA SER A 332 -19.15 -10.43 -12.58
C SER A 332 -18.00 -10.48 -11.57
N HIS A 333 -18.23 -11.11 -10.45
CA HIS A 333 -17.25 -11.34 -9.39
C HIS A 333 -17.54 -12.68 -8.70
N PRO A 334 -16.54 -13.30 -8.01
CA PRO A 334 -16.78 -14.46 -7.17
C PRO A 334 -17.56 -14.10 -5.89
N ASP A 335 -17.92 -15.14 -5.12
CA ASP A 335 -18.76 -15.00 -3.93
C ASP A 335 -18.03 -14.37 -2.74
N ARG A 336 -16.70 -14.50 -2.67
CA ARG A 336 -15.86 -13.98 -1.56
C ARG A 336 -14.71 -13.15 -2.09
N VAL A 337 -14.83 -11.86 -1.91
CA VAL A 337 -13.84 -10.90 -2.41
C VAL A 337 -13.28 -10.02 -1.30
N ALA A 338 -12.09 -9.45 -1.52
CA ALA A 338 -11.58 -8.39 -0.67
C ALA A 338 -11.35 -7.10 -1.45
N VAL A 339 -11.58 -5.98 -0.80
CA VAL A 339 -11.20 -4.64 -1.27
C VAL A 339 -10.22 -4.02 -0.27
N ILE A 340 -9.17 -3.39 -0.78
CA ILE A 340 -8.16 -2.76 0.08
C ILE A 340 -8.51 -1.27 0.25
N CYS A 341 -8.93 -0.88 1.46
CA CYS A 341 -9.03 0.53 1.83
C CYS A 341 -7.63 1.05 2.18
N THR A 342 -6.89 1.48 1.15
CA THR A 342 -5.45 1.76 1.25
C THR A 342 -5.09 2.99 2.07
N GLY A 343 -6.01 3.94 2.27
CA GLY A 343 -5.76 5.14 3.04
C GLY A 343 -7.03 5.95 3.31
N GLY A 344 -6.96 6.77 4.36
CA GLY A 344 -8.02 7.68 4.83
C GLY A 344 -7.58 9.15 4.88
N ASN A 345 -6.46 9.52 4.25
CA ASN A 345 -5.94 10.90 4.22
C ASN A 345 -6.72 11.78 3.24
N ALA A 346 -8.06 11.73 3.34
CA ALA A 346 -8.97 12.50 2.52
C ALA A 346 -8.75 14.02 2.72
N SER A 347 -8.75 14.76 1.61
CA SER A 347 -8.72 16.22 1.64
C SER A 347 -10.03 16.80 2.20
N ALA A 348 -10.02 18.07 2.55
CA ALA A 348 -11.24 18.76 3.00
C ALA A 348 -12.35 18.69 1.95
N ASP A 349 -12.01 18.79 0.66
CA ASP A 349 -12.97 18.69 -0.43
C ASP A 349 -13.53 17.26 -0.57
N GLU A 350 -12.68 16.23 -0.46
CA GLU A 350 -13.14 14.83 -0.45
C GLU A 350 -14.08 14.57 0.75
N ILE A 351 -13.76 15.09 1.95
CA ILE A 351 -14.63 14.97 3.12
C ILE A 351 -15.96 15.69 2.89
N ALA A 352 -15.93 16.91 2.34
CA ALA A 352 -17.15 17.66 2.03
C ALA A 352 -18.04 16.94 0.99
N ASP A 353 -17.43 16.23 0.05
CA ASP A 353 -18.14 15.43 -0.95
C ASP A 353 -18.88 14.22 -0.33
N LEU A 354 -18.39 13.66 0.78
CA LEU A 354 -19.06 12.56 1.48
C LEU A 354 -20.43 12.97 2.05
N ALA A 355 -20.61 14.25 2.39
CA ALA A 355 -21.85 14.78 2.98
C ALA A 355 -22.91 15.15 1.93
N ARG A 356 -22.61 15.12 0.64
CA ARG A 356 -23.48 15.55 -0.46
C ARG A 356 -24.28 14.41 -1.13
N GLY A 357 -24.15 13.19 -0.58
CA GLY A 357 -24.78 11.98 -1.13
C GLY A 357 -26.15 11.67 -0.58
#